data_c70b2e6cbb1feb9c603e87467cbafe05
#
_entry.id   c70b2e6cbb1feb9c603e87467cbafe05
#
_cell.length_a   1.000
_cell.length_b   1.000
_cell.length_c   1.000
_cell.angle_alpha   90.00
_cell.angle_beta   90.00
_cell.angle_gamma   90.00
#
_symmetry.space_group_name_H-M   'P 1'
#
loop_
_entity.id
_entity.type
_entity.pdbx_description
1 polymer ?
#
loop_
_entity_poly.entity_id
_entity_poly.type
_entity_poly.pdbx_seq_one_letter_code
_entity_poly.pdbx_strand_id
1 'polypeptide(L)'
;MSQTESKASSYGAAAQAVQGVSHEGALQANGRRFALVAARFNDTIVGRLLDGARQALREAGAADGDVELFRCPGAMELAGLARRVAEGGRFDGIVCLGAVIRGGTPHFDLVAGEAARAIGALAAEGRLPVAFGVLACDTMEQALERSGADKKDNRGYDAAMVVVEMADLYARLEVGVSLGSRPDIRRPQLETRK
;
A
#
# COMPACT_ATOMS: atom_id res chain seq x y z
N MET A 1 31.46 12.59 -23.73
CA MET A 1 30.26 11.89 -24.21
C MET A 1 29.82 10.97 -23.08
N SER A 2 28.91 11.45 -22.26
CA SER A 2 28.40 10.74 -21.04
C SER A 2 27.05 10.14 -21.38
N GLN A 3 26.96 8.82 -21.32
CA GLN A 3 25.70 8.09 -21.49
C GLN A 3 24.92 8.17 -20.18
N THR A 4 23.93 9.03 -20.13
CA THR A 4 22.85 8.99 -19.13
C THR A 4 21.81 8.00 -19.62
N GLU A 5 21.98 6.72 -19.27
CA GLU A 5 20.90 5.74 -19.41
C GLU A 5 19.82 6.05 -18.38
N SER A 6 18.67 6.46 -18.91
CA SER A 6 17.41 6.60 -18.21
C SER A 6 17.02 5.25 -17.61
N LYS A 7 17.02 5.14 -16.27
CA LYS A 7 16.32 4.07 -15.56
C LYS A 7 14.81 4.30 -15.71
N ALA A 8 14.25 3.85 -16.82
CA ALA A 8 12.82 3.67 -16.96
C ALA A 8 12.33 2.68 -15.89
N SER A 9 11.20 3.01 -15.27
CA SER A 9 10.51 2.21 -14.26
C SER A 9 10.52 0.73 -14.62
N SER A 10 11.08 -0.11 -13.73
CA SER A 10 11.20 -1.56 -13.92
C SER A 10 9.87 -2.34 -13.82
N TYR A 11 8.75 -1.65 -13.68
CA TYR A 11 7.42 -2.24 -13.58
C TYR A 11 6.71 -2.49 -14.91
N GLY A 12 7.30 -2.10 -16.05
CA GLY A 12 6.64 -2.12 -17.37
C GLY A 12 7.21 -3.09 -18.40
N ALA A 13 8.26 -3.85 -18.14
CA ALA A 13 9.01 -4.53 -19.22
C ALA A 13 9.01 -6.08 -19.18
N ALA A 14 8.21 -6.73 -18.36
CA ALA A 14 8.23 -8.20 -18.23
C ALA A 14 6.87 -8.88 -18.41
N ALA A 15 5.91 -8.27 -19.06
CA ALA A 15 4.73 -9.00 -19.55
C ALA A 15 5.10 -9.78 -20.82
N GLN A 16 6.05 -10.72 -20.73
CA GLN A 16 6.13 -11.80 -21.70
C GLN A 16 4.82 -12.57 -21.61
N ALA A 17 4.13 -12.73 -22.73
CA ALA A 17 2.83 -13.34 -22.87
C ALA A 17 2.72 -14.64 -22.06
N VAL A 18 2.16 -14.53 -20.87
CA VAL A 18 1.64 -15.71 -20.16
C VAL A 18 0.50 -16.22 -21.04
N GLN A 19 0.57 -17.47 -21.48
CA GLN A 19 -0.57 -18.11 -22.15
C GLN A 19 -1.67 -18.28 -21.09
N GLY A 20 -2.52 -17.26 -20.96
CA GLY A 20 -3.57 -17.23 -19.93
C GLY A 20 -4.21 -15.83 -19.81
N VAL A 21 -5.17 -15.69 -18.91
CA VAL A 21 -5.81 -14.42 -18.59
C VAL A 21 -5.00 -13.75 -17.48
N SER A 22 -4.54 -12.52 -17.73
CA SER A 22 -3.86 -11.67 -16.73
C SER A 22 -4.86 -10.63 -16.20
N HIS A 23 -4.84 -10.40 -14.89
CA HIS A 23 -5.65 -9.38 -14.24
C HIS A 23 -4.73 -8.40 -13.52
N GLU A 24 -4.84 -7.13 -13.88
CA GLU A 24 -4.14 -6.00 -13.26
C GLU A 24 -5.16 -4.93 -12.87
N GLY A 25 -4.92 -4.22 -11.77
CA GLY A 25 -5.73 -3.08 -11.37
C GLY A 25 -5.44 -1.86 -12.23
N ALA A 26 -6.43 -1.00 -12.41
CA ALA A 26 -6.24 0.30 -13.02
C ALA A 26 -5.79 1.32 -11.97
N LEU A 27 -4.94 2.26 -12.40
CA LEU A 27 -4.49 3.38 -11.55
C LEU A 27 -5.55 4.50 -11.56
N GLN A 28 -6.77 4.18 -11.11
CA GLN A 28 -7.91 5.08 -11.09
C GLN A 28 -8.58 5.09 -9.72
N ALA A 29 -8.66 6.27 -9.12
CA ALA A 29 -9.20 6.50 -7.79
C ALA A 29 -10.60 7.17 -7.78
N ASN A 30 -11.18 7.46 -8.94
CA ASN A 30 -12.46 8.14 -9.09
C ASN A 30 -13.58 7.41 -8.33
N GLY A 31 -14.27 8.13 -7.44
CA GLY A 31 -15.39 7.61 -6.66
C GLY A 31 -15.01 6.64 -5.55
N ARG A 32 -13.71 6.48 -5.27
CA ARG A 32 -13.18 5.66 -4.17
C ARG A 32 -12.66 6.54 -3.04
N ARG A 33 -12.76 6.04 -1.82
CA ARG A 33 -12.36 6.73 -0.61
C ARG A 33 -11.10 6.10 -0.01
N PHE A 34 -10.15 6.94 0.37
CA PHE A 34 -8.86 6.48 0.89
C PHE A 34 -8.55 7.08 2.26
N ALA A 35 -7.96 6.27 3.14
CA ALA A 35 -7.44 6.72 4.42
C ALA A 35 -5.92 6.81 4.39
N LEU A 36 -5.37 7.96 4.76
CA LEU A 36 -3.95 8.13 5.06
C LEU A 36 -3.78 8.03 6.58
N VAL A 37 -3.10 6.99 7.05
CA VAL A 37 -2.80 6.78 8.47
C VAL A 37 -1.33 7.10 8.70
N ALA A 38 -1.03 8.19 9.41
CA ALA A 38 0.31 8.77 9.47
C ALA A 38 0.82 8.97 10.89
N ALA A 39 2.07 8.56 11.15
CA ALA A 39 2.76 8.83 12.39
C ALA A 39 3.11 10.31 12.53
N ARG A 40 3.16 10.83 13.79
CA ARG A 40 3.67 12.18 14.10
C ARG A 40 5.18 12.19 14.34
N PHE A 41 5.74 11.08 14.83
CA PHE A 41 7.17 11.00 15.05
C PHE A 41 7.92 11.10 13.71
N ASN A 42 9.03 11.84 13.66
CA ASN A 42 9.74 12.21 12.43
C ASN A 42 8.86 13.02 11.44
N ASP A 43 8.11 13.98 11.96
CA ASP A 43 7.06 14.73 11.24
C ASP A 43 7.54 15.36 9.91
N THR A 44 8.77 15.86 9.85
CA THR A 44 9.34 16.43 8.62
C THR A 44 9.38 15.39 7.49
N ILE A 45 9.79 14.16 7.77
CA ILE A 45 9.83 13.06 6.78
C ILE A 45 8.43 12.58 6.47
N VAL A 46 7.61 12.37 7.51
CA VAL A 46 6.23 11.88 7.34
C VAL A 46 5.37 12.90 6.59
N GLY A 47 5.59 14.20 6.81
CA GLY A 47 4.93 15.27 6.05
C GLY A 47 5.20 15.17 4.55
N ARG A 48 6.47 14.97 4.17
CA ARG A 48 6.85 14.76 2.76
C ARG A 48 6.24 13.50 2.15
N LEU A 49 6.17 12.40 2.92
CA LEU A 49 5.48 11.18 2.46
C LEU A 49 3.98 11.42 2.27
N LEU A 50 3.35 12.18 3.17
CA LEU A 50 1.95 12.59 3.04
C LEU A 50 1.70 13.43 1.79
N ASP A 51 2.57 14.37 1.49
CA ASP A 51 2.46 15.21 0.28
C ASP A 51 2.54 14.34 -0.98
N GLY A 52 3.49 13.40 -1.03
CA GLY A 52 3.60 12.43 -2.12
C GLY A 52 2.35 11.54 -2.25
N ALA A 53 1.85 11.00 -1.15
CA ALA A 53 0.64 10.17 -1.16
C ALA A 53 -0.60 10.95 -1.64
N ARG A 54 -0.78 12.19 -1.18
CA ARG A 54 -1.86 13.08 -1.65
C ARG A 54 -1.73 13.42 -3.13
N GLN A 55 -0.51 13.66 -3.59
CA GLN A 55 -0.25 13.90 -5.01
C GLN A 55 -0.65 12.67 -5.85
N ALA A 56 -0.25 11.46 -5.45
CA ALA A 56 -0.59 10.24 -6.14
C ALA A 56 -2.11 10.03 -6.23
N LEU A 57 -2.83 10.19 -5.12
CA LEU A 57 -4.28 10.05 -5.09
C LEU A 57 -4.99 11.06 -5.99
N ARG A 58 -4.55 12.33 -5.99
CA ARG A 58 -5.10 13.35 -6.89
C ARG A 58 -4.82 13.05 -8.36
N GLU A 59 -3.58 12.65 -8.70
CA GLU A 59 -3.21 12.26 -10.08
C GLU A 59 -4.02 11.05 -10.55
N ALA A 60 -4.37 10.13 -9.65
CA ALA A 60 -5.24 8.99 -9.94
C ALA A 60 -6.74 9.35 -10.00
N GLY A 61 -7.13 10.59 -9.67
CA GLY A 61 -8.51 11.08 -9.78
C GLY A 61 -9.35 11.03 -8.51
N ALA A 62 -8.74 10.82 -7.33
CA ALA A 62 -9.46 10.97 -6.06
C ALA A 62 -9.85 12.43 -5.81
N ALA A 63 -11.09 12.66 -5.38
CA ALA A 63 -11.52 13.99 -4.95
C ALA A 63 -10.95 14.31 -3.56
N ASP A 64 -10.71 15.58 -3.26
CA ASP A 64 -10.16 16.01 -1.96
C ASP A 64 -11.01 15.54 -0.78
N GLY A 65 -12.34 15.50 -0.93
CA GLY A 65 -13.28 15.02 0.10
C GLY A 65 -13.28 13.50 0.31
N ASP A 66 -12.64 12.75 -0.59
CA ASP A 66 -12.55 11.28 -0.53
C ASP A 66 -11.25 10.80 0.13
N VAL A 67 -10.40 11.71 0.58
CA VAL A 67 -9.14 11.40 1.25
C VAL A 67 -9.16 11.90 2.69
N GLU A 68 -9.18 10.99 3.66
CA GLU A 68 -9.16 11.33 5.08
C GLU A 68 -7.79 11.04 5.71
N LEU A 69 -7.31 11.96 6.58
CA LEU A 69 -6.05 11.80 7.30
C LEU A 69 -6.30 11.47 8.78
N PHE A 70 -5.68 10.38 9.24
CA PHE A 70 -5.65 9.95 10.62
C PHE A 70 -4.22 10.01 11.16
N ARG A 71 -4.01 10.63 12.32
CA ARG A 71 -2.67 10.81 12.91
C ARG A 71 -2.53 10.02 14.20
N CYS A 72 -1.43 9.26 14.34
CA CYS A 72 -1.04 8.55 15.56
C CYS A 72 0.34 9.02 16.07
N PRO A 73 0.73 8.67 17.31
CA PRO A 73 2.01 9.11 17.88
C PRO A 73 3.23 8.64 17.09
N GLY A 74 3.32 7.34 16.78
CA GLY A 74 4.50 6.75 16.15
C GLY A 74 4.19 5.58 15.22
N ALA A 75 5.23 4.93 14.71
CA ALA A 75 5.11 3.82 13.76
C ALA A 75 4.43 2.57 14.39
N MET A 76 4.60 2.36 15.69
CA MET A 76 3.99 1.24 16.43
C MET A 76 2.47 1.29 16.44
N GLU A 77 1.88 2.48 16.45
CA GLU A 77 0.43 2.67 16.53
C GLU A 77 -0.26 2.61 15.16
N LEU A 78 0.50 2.63 14.05
CA LEU A 78 -0.06 2.67 12.69
C LEU A 78 -1.00 1.50 12.41
N ALA A 79 -0.57 0.27 12.70
CA ALA A 79 -1.36 -0.92 12.39
C ALA A 79 -2.66 -0.98 13.21
N GLY A 80 -2.60 -0.62 14.50
CA GLY A 80 -3.77 -0.58 15.38
C GLY A 80 -4.80 0.45 14.91
N LEU A 81 -4.34 1.66 14.56
CA LEU A 81 -5.21 2.71 14.03
C LEU A 81 -5.76 2.33 12.65
N ALA A 82 -4.93 1.81 11.74
CA ALA A 82 -5.36 1.36 10.42
C ALA A 82 -6.43 0.25 10.51
N ARG A 83 -6.29 -0.70 11.43
CA ARG A 83 -7.31 -1.71 11.70
C ARG A 83 -8.65 -1.09 12.10
N ARG A 84 -8.66 -0.14 13.04
CA ARG A 84 -9.89 0.56 13.47
C ARG A 84 -10.53 1.35 12.32
N VAL A 85 -9.72 1.96 11.46
CA VAL A 85 -10.18 2.64 10.24
C VAL A 85 -10.81 1.64 9.26
N ALA A 86 -10.17 0.48 9.05
CA ALA A 86 -10.69 -0.59 8.18
C ALA A 86 -12.03 -1.16 8.68
N GLU A 87 -12.16 -1.38 10.00
CA GLU A 87 -13.39 -1.87 10.64
C GLU A 87 -14.59 -0.93 10.43
N GLY A 88 -14.34 0.36 10.20
CA GLY A 88 -15.37 1.36 9.90
C GLY A 88 -16.04 1.20 8.54
N GLY A 89 -15.49 0.41 7.61
CA GLY A 89 -16.07 0.08 6.31
C GLY A 89 -16.33 1.26 5.36
N ARG A 90 -15.63 2.40 5.55
CA ARG A 90 -15.86 3.64 4.80
C ARG A 90 -14.84 3.90 3.69
N PHE A 91 -13.79 3.08 3.60
CA PHE A 91 -12.66 3.30 2.71
C PHE A 91 -12.42 2.09 1.81
N ASP A 92 -11.94 2.36 0.62
CA ASP A 92 -11.55 1.36 -0.38
C ASP A 92 -10.07 0.99 -0.28
N GLY A 93 -9.29 1.77 0.50
CA GLY A 93 -7.88 1.49 0.72
C GLY A 93 -7.25 2.37 1.81
N ILE A 94 -6.16 1.87 2.39
CA ILE A 94 -5.42 2.52 3.49
C ILE A 94 -3.94 2.62 3.13
N VAL A 95 -3.35 3.80 3.34
CA VAL A 95 -1.89 4.00 3.24
C VAL A 95 -1.34 4.29 4.63
N CYS A 96 -0.47 3.44 5.15
CA CYS A 96 0.24 3.65 6.42
C CYS A 96 1.56 4.38 6.16
N LEU A 97 1.74 5.58 6.72
CA LEU A 97 2.89 6.44 6.51
C LEU A 97 3.65 6.69 7.82
N GLY A 98 4.95 6.46 7.81
CA GLY A 98 5.82 6.65 8.97
C GLY A 98 7.28 6.70 8.58
N ALA A 99 8.13 7.02 9.56
CA ALA A 99 9.58 6.95 9.39
C ALA A 99 10.22 6.50 10.70
N VAL A 100 11.03 5.45 10.63
CA VAL A 100 11.88 4.96 11.71
C VAL A 100 13.31 5.14 11.26
N ILE A 101 14.09 5.93 12.02
CA ILE A 101 15.49 6.23 11.72
C ILE A 101 16.34 5.63 12.82
N ARG A 102 17.42 4.94 12.43
CA ARG A 102 18.30 4.24 13.37
C ARG A 102 18.98 5.23 14.30
N GLY A 103 18.83 4.96 15.59
CA GLY A 103 19.55 5.63 16.66
C GLY A 103 20.66 4.75 17.23
N GLY A 104 21.20 5.15 18.38
CA GLY A 104 22.31 4.46 19.05
C GLY A 104 21.95 3.14 19.77
N THR A 105 20.71 2.69 19.68
CA THR A 105 20.22 1.50 20.42
C THR A 105 19.47 0.53 19.49
N PRO A 106 19.30 -0.76 19.88
CA PRO A 106 18.54 -1.75 19.14
C PRO A 106 17.04 -1.42 18.98
N HIS A 107 16.54 -0.36 19.62
CA HIS A 107 15.12 0.04 19.56
C HIS A 107 14.59 0.21 18.13
N PHE A 108 15.43 0.67 17.21
CA PHE A 108 15.10 0.77 15.79
C PHE A 108 14.56 -0.55 15.21
N ASP A 109 15.29 -1.65 15.44
CA ASP A 109 14.96 -2.95 14.84
C ASP A 109 13.62 -3.48 15.39
N LEU A 110 13.35 -3.24 16.68
CA LEU A 110 12.08 -3.60 17.30
C LEU A 110 10.91 -2.81 16.72
N VAL A 111 11.05 -1.49 16.61
CA VAL A 111 9.96 -0.62 16.11
C VAL A 111 9.71 -0.85 14.62
N ALA A 112 10.77 -0.86 13.80
CA ALA A 112 10.65 -1.05 12.36
C ALA A 112 10.11 -2.44 12.00
N GLY A 113 10.65 -3.48 12.66
CA GLY A 113 10.21 -4.86 12.44
C GLY A 113 8.76 -5.09 12.85
N GLU A 114 8.34 -4.61 14.02
CA GLU A 114 6.97 -4.79 14.50
C GLU A 114 5.96 -3.97 13.68
N ALA A 115 6.29 -2.74 13.30
CA ALA A 115 5.43 -1.96 12.41
C ALA A 115 5.22 -2.66 11.06
N ALA A 116 6.29 -3.17 10.44
CA ALA A 116 6.21 -3.91 9.18
C ALA A 116 5.38 -5.18 9.32
N ARG A 117 5.63 -5.99 10.36
CA ARG A 117 4.90 -7.22 10.63
C ARG A 117 3.41 -6.98 10.85
N ALA A 118 3.05 -5.98 11.66
CA ALA A 118 1.67 -5.71 12.02
C ALA A 118 0.86 -5.11 10.85
N ILE A 119 1.44 -4.19 10.07
CA ILE A 119 0.80 -3.65 8.87
C ILE A 119 0.67 -4.74 7.80
N GLY A 120 1.71 -5.57 7.60
CA GLY A 120 1.67 -6.71 6.69
C GLY A 120 0.60 -7.74 7.05
N ALA A 121 0.43 -8.03 8.35
CA ALA A 121 -0.63 -8.92 8.84
C ALA A 121 -2.03 -8.35 8.53
N LEU A 122 -2.23 -7.04 8.72
CA LEU A 122 -3.50 -6.38 8.37
C LEU A 122 -3.77 -6.43 6.86
N ALA A 123 -2.76 -6.17 6.04
CA ALA A 123 -2.88 -6.27 4.58
C ALA A 123 -3.24 -7.69 4.11
N ALA A 124 -2.66 -8.72 4.74
CA ALA A 124 -2.90 -10.12 4.43
C ALA A 124 -4.33 -10.61 4.79
N GLU A 125 -5.09 -9.87 5.59
CA GLU A 125 -6.51 -10.17 5.85
C GLU A 125 -7.38 -10.01 4.59
N GLY A 126 -6.93 -9.23 3.60
CA GLY A 126 -7.55 -9.12 2.30
C GLY A 126 -8.91 -8.43 2.26
N ARG A 127 -9.33 -7.74 3.33
CA ARG A 127 -10.61 -7.02 3.39
C ARG A 127 -10.64 -5.78 2.51
N LEU A 128 -9.54 -5.04 2.52
CA LEU A 128 -9.25 -3.89 1.68
C LEU A 128 -7.72 -3.79 1.54
N PRO A 129 -7.20 -3.16 0.49
CA PRO A 129 -5.77 -2.98 0.34
C PRO A 129 -5.20 -2.04 1.41
N VAL A 130 -4.08 -2.46 2.01
CA VAL A 130 -3.32 -1.67 2.98
C VAL A 130 -1.87 -1.60 2.52
N ALA A 131 -1.36 -0.41 2.21
CA ALA A 131 0.02 -0.24 1.80
C ALA A 131 0.94 0.19 2.96
N PHE A 132 2.16 -0.37 2.93
CA PHE A 132 3.24 -0.05 3.84
C PHE A 132 4.11 1.08 3.27
N GLY A 133 3.86 2.31 3.67
CA GLY A 133 4.63 3.51 3.34
C GLY A 133 5.51 3.98 4.51
N VAL A 134 6.04 3.02 5.32
CA VAL A 134 6.92 3.34 6.44
C VAL A 134 8.37 3.20 6.02
N LEU A 135 9.14 4.27 6.15
CA LEU A 135 10.58 4.23 5.94
C LEU A 135 11.28 3.62 7.16
N ALA A 136 12.20 2.69 6.91
CA ALA A 136 13.18 2.20 7.87
C ALA A 136 14.56 2.50 7.30
N CYS A 137 15.24 3.51 7.86
CA CYS A 137 16.49 4.05 7.33
C CYS A 137 17.56 4.10 8.40
N ASP A 138 18.80 3.85 8.00
CA ASP A 138 19.94 3.96 8.93
C ASP A 138 20.31 5.42 9.22
N THR A 139 20.04 6.33 8.27
CA THR A 139 20.34 7.76 8.43
C THR A 139 19.18 8.66 8.02
N MET A 140 19.22 9.91 8.49
CA MET A 140 18.25 10.95 8.11
C MET A 140 18.35 11.27 6.61
N GLU A 141 19.55 11.26 6.05
CA GLU A 141 19.79 11.53 4.62
C GLU A 141 19.06 10.50 3.74
N GLN A 142 19.16 9.22 4.10
CA GLN A 142 18.42 8.16 3.41
C GLN A 142 16.89 8.36 3.47
N ALA A 143 16.38 8.85 4.59
CA ALA A 143 14.96 9.14 4.74
C ALA A 143 14.53 10.35 3.89
N LEU A 144 15.37 11.39 3.82
CA LEU A 144 15.16 12.56 2.97
C LEU A 144 15.14 12.20 1.47
N GLU A 145 16.07 11.35 1.01
CA GLU A 145 16.12 10.86 -0.36
C GLU A 145 14.85 10.09 -0.76
N ARG A 146 14.28 9.31 0.16
CA ARG A 146 13.08 8.48 -0.06
C ARG A 146 11.75 9.20 0.21
N SER A 147 11.81 10.43 0.65
CA SER A 147 10.68 11.35 0.82
C SER A 147 10.84 12.62 0.00
N GLY A 148 11.52 12.54 -1.15
CA GLY A 148 11.79 13.66 -2.04
C GLY A 148 10.53 14.36 -2.53
N ALA A 149 10.68 15.60 -3.04
CA ALA A 149 9.57 16.34 -3.64
C ALA A 149 9.17 15.78 -5.03
N ASP A 150 10.12 15.14 -5.73
CA ASP A 150 9.82 14.44 -6.99
C ASP A 150 9.17 13.08 -6.66
N LYS A 151 8.07 12.78 -7.33
CA LYS A 151 7.31 11.55 -7.12
C LYS A 151 8.14 10.27 -7.28
N LYS A 152 9.13 10.25 -8.17
CA LYS A 152 10.04 9.11 -8.37
C LYS A 152 10.92 8.79 -7.13
N ASP A 153 11.11 9.77 -6.26
CA ASP A 153 11.93 9.69 -5.05
C ASP A 153 11.08 9.70 -3.78
N ASN A 154 9.75 9.51 -3.90
CA ASN A 154 8.82 9.60 -2.78
C ASN A 154 8.07 8.28 -2.54
N ARG A 155 8.42 7.58 -1.47
CA ARG A 155 7.80 6.29 -1.11
C ARG A 155 6.35 6.42 -0.61
N GLY A 156 5.92 7.61 -0.20
CA GLY A 156 4.51 7.88 0.07
C GLY A 156 3.68 7.89 -1.20
N TYR A 157 4.22 8.46 -2.29
CA TYR A 157 3.62 8.39 -3.62
C TYR A 157 3.48 6.94 -4.08
N ASP A 158 4.56 6.15 -4.03
CA ASP A 158 4.54 4.75 -4.45
C ASP A 158 3.49 3.94 -3.66
N ALA A 159 3.45 4.09 -2.32
CA ALA A 159 2.50 3.39 -1.47
C ALA A 159 1.03 3.72 -1.81
N ALA A 160 0.73 4.99 -2.13
CA ALA A 160 -0.60 5.40 -2.54
C ALA A 160 -0.98 4.81 -3.90
N MET A 161 -0.07 4.78 -4.89
CA MET A 161 -0.34 4.16 -6.19
C MET A 161 -0.61 2.66 -6.06
N VAL A 162 0.13 1.95 -5.21
CA VAL A 162 -0.13 0.52 -4.90
C VAL A 162 -1.54 0.32 -4.36
N VAL A 163 -2.00 1.18 -3.44
CA VAL A 163 -3.35 1.07 -2.87
C VAL A 163 -4.43 1.35 -3.93
N VAL A 164 -4.22 2.32 -4.81
CA VAL A 164 -5.15 2.64 -5.91
C VAL A 164 -5.31 1.43 -6.84
N GLU A 165 -4.20 0.86 -7.29
CA GLU A 165 -4.20 -0.32 -8.16
C GLU A 165 -4.90 -1.51 -7.51
N MET A 166 -4.55 -1.81 -6.26
CA MET A 166 -5.13 -2.92 -5.52
C MET A 166 -6.62 -2.73 -5.21
N ALA A 167 -7.08 -1.49 -4.96
CA ALA A 167 -8.49 -1.20 -4.73
C ALA A 167 -9.33 -1.47 -5.99
N ASP A 168 -8.80 -1.14 -7.17
CA ASP A 168 -9.46 -1.48 -8.43
C ASP A 168 -9.51 -2.99 -8.67
N LEU A 169 -8.39 -3.67 -8.44
CA LEU A 169 -8.32 -5.12 -8.63
C LEU A 169 -9.26 -5.86 -7.67
N TYR A 170 -9.32 -5.48 -6.39
CA TYR A 170 -10.23 -6.07 -5.41
C TYR A 170 -11.69 -5.89 -5.82
N ALA A 171 -12.10 -4.69 -6.22
CA ALA A 171 -13.47 -4.42 -6.67
C ALA A 171 -13.86 -5.29 -7.89
N ARG A 172 -12.95 -5.50 -8.84
CA ARG A 172 -13.19 -6.39 -9.97
C ARG A 172 -13.33 -7.86 -9.57
N LEU A 173 -12.56 -8.32 -8.59
CA LEU A 173 -12.63 -9.69 -8.08
C LEU A 173 -13.94 -9.94 -7.34
N GLU A 174 -14.45 -8.96 -6.58
CA GLU A 174 -15.74 -9.06 -5.90
C GLU A 174 -16.91 -9.16 -6.89
N VAL A 175 -16.92 -8.34 -7.93
CA VAL A 175 -17.91 -8.39 -9.00
C VAL A 175 -17.86 -9.74 -9.74
N GLY A 176 -16.65 -10.25 -10.02
CA GLY A 176 -16.46 -11.54 -10.70
C GLY A 176 -16.97 -12.73 -9.87
N VAL A 177 -16.85 -12.68 -8.55
CA VAL A 177 -17.39 -13.70 -7.63
C VAL A 177 -18.93 -13.69 -7.61
N SER A 178 -19.55 -12.51 -7.81
CA SER A 178 -21.02 -12.38 -7.87
C SER A 178 -21.63 -12.88 -9.18
N LEU A 179 -20.85 -12.95 -10.28
CA LEU A 179 -21.33 -13.32 -11.62
C LEU A 179 -21.04 -14.79 -12.03
N GLY A 180 -20.27 -15.52 -11.25
CA GLY A 180 -19.86 -16.89 -11.54
C GLY A 180 -20.35 -17.87 -10.48
N SER A 181 -21.51 -18.54 -10.69
CA SER A 181 -21.74 -19.85 -10.06
C SER A 181 -20.57 -20.76 -10.48
N ARG A 182 -19.68 -21.11 -9.52
CA ARG A 182 -18.63 -22.11 -9.74
C ARG A 182 -19.27 -23.35 -10.32
N PRO A 183 -18.76 -23.93 -11.43
CA PRO A 183 -19.20 -25.26 -11.83
C PRO A 183 -18.95 -26.20 -10.65
N ASP A 184 -19.97 -27.00 -10.33
CA ASP A 184 -19.95 -27.98 -9.25
C ASP A 184 -18.76 -28.94 -9.47
N ILE A 185 -17.65 -28.68 -8.79
CA ILE A 185 -16.54 -29.63 -8.77
C ILE A 185 -16.97 -30.74 -7.83
N ARG A 186 -17.65 -31.74 -8.38
CA ARG A 186 -17.96 -33.00 -7.67
C ARG A 186 -16.65 -33.55 -7.12
N ARG A 187 -16.52 -33.56 -5.81
CA ARG A 187 -15.44 -34.28 -5.13
C ARG A 187 -15.58 -35.76 -5.55
N PRO A 188 -14.51 -36.43 -6.03
CA PRO A 188 -14.57 -37.85 -6.25
C PRO A 188 -14.94 -38.54 -4.93
N GLN A 189 -16.00 -39.32 -4.95
CA GLN A 189 -16.37 -40.17 -3.82
C GLN A 189 -15.24 -41.16 -3.62
N LEU A 190 -14.58 -41.09 -2.46
CA LEU A 190 -13.65 -42.12 -2.01
C LEU A 190 -14.49 -43.38 -1.75
N GLU A 191 -14.46 -44.34 -2.71
CA GLU A 191 -14.99 -45.69 -2.50
C GLU A 191 -14.22 -46.33 -1.35
N THR A 192 -14.91 -46.54 -0.24
CA THR A 192 -14.43 -47.38 0.87
C THR A 192 -14.47 -48.82 0.38
N ARG A 193 -13.29 -49.37 -0.01
CA ARG A 193 -13.14 -50.79 -0.17
C ARG A 193 -13.30 -51.49 1.19
N LYS A 194 -14.33 -52.36 1.28
CA LYS A 194 -14.46 -53.37 2.34
C LYS A 194 -13.40 -54.46 2.18
#